data_1b797dbc0b2b62657859bfcc55a0454e
#
_entry.id   1b797dbc0b2b62657859bfcc55a0454e
#
_cell.length_a   1.000
_cell.length_b   1.000
_cell.length_c   1.000
_cell.angle_alpha   90.00
_cell.angle_beta   90.00
_cell.angle_gamma   90.00
#
_symmetry.space_group_name_H-M   'P 1'
#
loop_
_entity.id
_entity.type
_entity.pdbx_description
1 polymer ?
#
loop_
_entity_poly.entity_id
_entity_poly.type
_entity_poly.pdbx_seq_one_letter_code
_entity_poly.pdbx_strand_id
1 'polypeptide(L)'
;MTGPRSFLLLMLLSLLFGSACAMAQTQYAPYIEDIEQRLDKTAELYQQQKNTDARREVQMAYFEVFENLEGPIRINISARKSYEMESTFGEIRRMIGEGKPIGEVQARID
;
A
#
# COMPACT_ATOMS: atom_id res chain seq x y z
N MET A 1 21.97 -15.42 -39.79
CA MET A 1 22.79 -15.66 -38.61
C MET A 1 22.57 -14.56 -37.61
N THR A 2 21.75 -14.80 -36.59
CA THR A 2 21.57 -13.87 -35.46
C THR A 2 22.82 -13.92 -34.62
N GLY A 3 23.73 -12.94 -34.83
CA GLY A 3 24.97 -12.86 -34.10
C GLY A 3 24.73 -12.43 -32.64
N PRO A 4 25.73 -12.62 -31.77
CA PRO A 4 25.65 -12.23 -30.34
C PRO A 4 25.33 -10.75 -30.11
N ARG A 5 25.47 -9.93 -31.16
CA ARG A 5 25.11 -8.49 -31.06
C ARG A 5 23.61 -8.22 -30.95
N SER A 6 22.77 -9.03 -31.62
CA SER A 6 21.30 -8.88 -31.54
C SER A 6 20.75 -9.31 -30.17
N PHE A 7 21.40 -10.29 -29.56
CA PHE A 7 21.04 -10.77 -28.22
C PHE A 7 21.39 -9.74 -27.13
N LEU A 8 22.55 -9.08 -27.28
CA LEU A 8 22.97 -8.01 -26.39
C LEU A 8 22.06 -6.79 -26.48
N LEU A 9 21.57 -6.45 -27.68
CA LEU A 9 20.66 -5.32 -27.89
C LEU A 9 19.30 -5.58 -27.26
N LEU A 10 18.78 -6.79 -27.36
CA LEU A 10 17.52 -7.22 -26.73
C LEU A 10 17.63 -7.23 -25.21
N MET A 11 18.76 -7.65 -24.64
CA MET A 11 19.01 -7.59 -23.20
C MET A 11 19.12 -6.17 -22.67
N LEU A 12 19.76 -5.28 -23.43
CA LEU A 12 19.86 -3.87 -23.07
C LEU A 12 18.50 -3.17 -23.10
N LEU A 13 17.61 -3.52 -24.03
CA LEU A 13 16.25 -2.98 -24.09
C LEU A 13 15.40 -3.45 -22.91
N SER A 14 15.50 -4.72 -22.50
CA SER A 14 14.78 -5.24 -21.33
C SER A 14 15.29 -4.64 -20.02
N LEU A 15 16.57 -4.33 -19.91
CA LEU A 15 17.14 -3.64 -18.76
C LEU A 15 16.67 -2.17 -18.65
N LEU A 16 16.49 -1.47 -19.77
CA LEU A 16 15.98 -0.10 -19.81
C LEU A 16 14.50 -0.03 -19.41
N PHE A 17 13.67 -0.97 -19.84
CA PHE A 17 12.27 -1.08 -19.42
C PHE A 17 12.13 -1.46 -17.95
N GLY A 18 12.95 -2.40 -17.46
CA GLY A 18 13.00 -2.79 -16.05
C GLY A 18 13.43 -1.65 -15.13
N SER A 19 14.36 -0.78 -15.58
CA SER A 19 14.82 0.37 -14.81
C SER A 19 13.75 1.44 -14.66
N ALA A 20 12.94 1.71 -15.69
CA ALA A 20 11.85 2.71 -15.61
C ALA A 20 10.75 2.26 -14.65
N CYS A 21 10.33 0.98 -14.67
CA CYS A 21 9.38 0.42 -13.72
C CYS A 21 9.95 0.40 -12.30
N ALA A 22 11.23 0.08 -12.12
CA ALA A 22 11.89 0.06 -10.82
C ALA A 22 11.98 1.47 -10.21
N MET A 23 12.22 2.52 -11.01
CA MET A 23 12.23 3.91 -10.55
C MET A 23 10.84 4.38 -10.10
N ALA A 24 9.78 4.07 -10.85
CA ALA A 24 8.41 4.41 -10.47
C ALA A 24 7.99 3.68 -9.17
N GLN A 25 8.35 2.40 -9.03
CA GLN A 25 8.11 1.63 -7.81
C GLN A 25 8.91 2.17 -6.62
N THR A 26 10.16 2.57 -6.85
CA THR A 26 11.03 3.12 -5.79
C THR A 26 10.50 4.44 -5.25
N GLN A 27 9.86 5.27 -6.08
CA GLN A 27 9.30 6.56 -5.67
C GLN A 27 8.18 6.40 -4.65
N TYR A 28 7.32 5.39 -4.78
CA TYR A 28 6.18 5.18 -3.90
C TYR A 28 6.41 4.09 -2.84
N ALA A 29 7.46 3.28 -3.00
CA ALA A 29 7.77 2.19 -2.08
C ALA A 29 7.85 2.63 -0.60
N PRO A 30 8.47 3.77 -0.24
CA PRO A 30 8.51 4.21 1.16
C PRO A 30 7.13 4.47 1.76
N TYR A 31 6.19 4.99 0.98
CA TYR A 31 4.82 5.23 1.44
C TYR A 31 4.07 3.92 1.65
N ILE A 32 4.23 2.98 0.74
CA ILE A 32 3.60 1.66 0.83
C ILE A 32 4.13 0.92 2.06
N GLU A 33 5.44 0.93 2.26
CA GLU A 33 6.09 0.32 3.41
C GLU A 33 5.63 0.94 4.74
N ASP A 34 5.50 2.26 4.79
CA ASP A 34 5.01 2.96 5.98
C ASP A 34 3.55 2.58 6.29
N ILE A 35 2.69 2.48 5.26
CA ILE A 35 1.30 2.03 5.43
C ILE A 35 1.27 0.60 5.98
N GLU A 36 2.05 -0.31 5.41
CA GLU A 36 2.12 -1.70 5.87
C GLU A 36 2.54 -1.78 7.33
N GLN A 37 3.59 -1.06 7.72
CA GLN A 37 4.06 -1.01 9.11
C GLN A 37 3.00 -0.47 10.06
N ARG A 38 2.28 0.58 9.67
CA ARG A 38 1.22 1.18 10.49
C ARG A 38 0.02 0.26 10.61
N LEU A 39 -0.35 -0.46 9.56
CA LEU A 39 -1.43 -1.44 9.61
C LEU A 39 -1.04 -2.66 10.46
N ASP A 40 0.20 -3.12 10.39
CA ASP A 40 0.71 -4.17 11.27
C ASP A 40 0.68 -3.72 12.73
N LYS A 41 1.08 -2.48 12.98
CA LYS A 41 1.00 -1.87 14.31
C LYS A 41 -0.45 -1.75 14.80
N THR A 42 -1.36 -1.41 13.91
CA THR A 42 -2.79 -1.37 14.21
C THR A 42 -3.30 -2.73 14.69
N ALA A 43 -2.97 -3.80 13.98
CA ALA A 43 -3.35 -5.16 14.35
C ALA A 43 -2.76 -5.57 15.71
N GLU A 44 -1.49 -5.24 15.94
CA GLU A 44 -0.80 -5.51 17.20
C GLU A 44 -1.46 -4.81 18.39
N LEU A 45 -1.75 -3.51 18.25
CA LEU A 45 -2.42 -2.72 19.27
C LEU A 45 -3.83 -3.24 19.56
N TYR A 46 -4.55 -3.61 18.50
CA TYR A 46 -5.90 -4.17 18.65
C TYR A 46 -5.87 -5.52 19.35
N GLN A 47 -4.91 -6.38 19.04
CA GLN A 47 -4.70 -7.66 19.70
C GLN A 47 -4.39 -7.48 21.20
N GLN A 48 -3.72 -6.40 21.57
CA GLN A 48 -3.43 -6.03 22.96
C GLN A 48 -4.60 -5.31 23.65
N GLN A 49 -5.76 -5.22 23.01
CA GLN A 49 -6.96 -4.53 23.49
C GLN A 49 -6.77 -3.00 23.66
N LYS A 50 -5.79 -2.43 22.99
CA LYS A 50 -5.56 -0.99 22.93
C LYS A 50 -6.34 -0.37 21.77
N ASN A 51 -7.66 -0.41 21.86
CA ASN A 51 -8.55 -0.07 20.74
C ASN A 51 -8.44 1.38 20.31
N THR A 52 -8.34 2.33 21.24
CA THR A 52 -8.18 3.75 20.92
C THR A 52 -6.90 4.01 20.17
N ASP A 53 -5.79 3.40 20.60
CA ASP A 53 -4.49 3.54 19.94
C ASP A 53 -4.50 2.87 18.57
N ALA A 54 -5.14 1.70 18.43
CA ALA A 54 -5.29 1.01 17.16
C ALA A 54 -6.07 1.86 16.13
N ARG A 55 -7.18 2.46 16.55
CA ARG A 55 -7.96 3.38 15.70
C ARG A 55 -7.15 4.58 15.27
N ARG A 56 -6.36 5.13 16.16
CA ARG A 56 -5.48 6.26 15.85
C ARG A 56 -4.43 5.87 14.82
N GLU A 57 -3.83 4.70 14.97
CA GLU A 57 -2.78 4.23 14.05
C GLU A 57 -3.31 4.04 12.62
N VAL A 58 -4.48 3.44 12.44
CA VAL A 58 -5.08 3.29 11.10
C VAL A 58 -5.48 4.65 10.51
N GLN A 59 -5.92 5.57 11.34
CA GLN A 59 -6.26 6.94 10.93
C GLN A 59 -5.01 7.69 10.45
N MET A 60 -3.88 7.52 11.13
CA MET A 60 -2.61 8.12 10.73
C MET A 60 -2.07 7.49 9.44
N ALA A 61 -2.26 6.20 9.25
CA ALA A 61 -1.91 5.53 7.99
C ALA A 61 -2.65 6.18 6.81
N TYR A 62 -3.89 6.55 6.99
CA TYR A 62 -4.67 7.27 6.00
C TYR A 62 -4.19 8.72 5.83
N PHE A 63 -4.28 9.53 6.87
CA PHE A 63 -4.07 10.98 6.76
C PHE A 63 -2.61 11.39 6.55
N GLU A 64 -1.65 10.67 7.09
CA GLU A 64 -0.24 11.05 6.96
C GLU A 64 0.45 10.40 5.76
N VAL A 65 -0.02 9.23 5.36
CA VAL A 65 0.70 8.44 4.34
C VAL A 65 -0.13 8.26 3.08
N PHE A 66 -1.33 7.68 3.18
CA PHE A 66 -2.14 7.36 2.01
C PHE A 66 -2.52 8.59 1.19
N GLU A 67 -2.74 9.73 1.81
CA GLU A 67 -3.04 10.98 1.09
C GLU A 67 -1.96 11.35 0.06
N ASN A 68 -0.72 10.95 0.29
CA ASN A 68 0.37 11.17 -0.68
C ASN A 68 0.25 10.25 -1.91
N LEU A 69 -0.50 9.17 -1.82
CA LEU A 69 -0.71 8.20 -2.89
C LEU A 69 -2.02 8.42 -3.66
N GLU A 70 -2.98 9.13 -3.10
CA GLU A 70 -4.29 9.35 -3.72
C GLU A 70 -4.20 9.95 -5.12
N GLY A 71 -3.46 11.03 -5.27
CA GLY A 71 -3.26 11.71 -6.55
C GLY A 71 -2.64 10.79 -7.60
N PRO A 72 -1.48 10.18 -7.32
CA PRO A 72 -0.87 9.20 -8.22
C PRO A 72 -1.78 8.03 -8.59
N ILE A 73 -2.53 7.49 -7.64
CA ILE A 73 -3.46 6.39 -7.91
C ILE A 73 -4.59 6.84 -8.85
N ARG A 74 -5.17 8.00 -8.61
CA ARG A 74 -6.22 8.58 -9.46
C ARG A 74 -5.76 8.81 -10.88
N ILE A 75 -4.54 9.30 -11.05
CA ILE A 75 -3.98 9.64 -12.35
C ILE A 75 -3.53 8.38 -13.11
N ASN A 76 -2.82 7.48 -12.45
CA ASN A 76 -2.16 6.34 -13.09
C ASN A 76 -2.98 5.06 -13.12
N ILE A 77 -3.96 4.93 -12.24
CA ILE A 77 -4.81 3.74 -12.15
C ILE A 77 -6.27 4.10 -12.39
N SER A 78 -6.96 4.62 -11.37
CA SER A 78 -8.33 5.13 -11.50
C SER A 78 -8.77 5.85 -10.22
N ALA A 79 -9.72 6.77 -10.37
CA ALA A 79 -10.38 7.40 -9.22
C ALA A 79 -11.13 6.38 -8.37
N ARG A 80 -11.75 5.39 -9.01
CA ARG A 80 -12.46 4.30 -8.34
C ARG A 80 -11.53 3.50 -7.43
N LYS A 81 -10.33 3.16 -7.91
CA LYS A 81 -9.37 2.40 -7.10
C LYS A 81 -8.90 3.18 -5.88
N SER A 82 -8.65 4.48 -6.05
CA SER A 82 -8.31 5.37 -4.93
C SER A 82 -9.43 5.38 -3.87
N TYR A 83 -10.68 5.51 -4.31
CA TYR A 83 -11.84 5.50 -3.42
C TYR A 83 -12.00 4.16 -2.69
N GLU A 84 -11.82 3.05 -3.37
CA GLU A 84 -11.90 1.72 -2.76
C GLU A 84 -10.84 1.54 -1.66
N MET A 85 -9.62 2.00 -1.91
CA MET A 85 -8.55 1.95 -0.93
C MET A 85 -8.82 2.86 0.26
N GLU A 86 -9.26 4.10 0.03
CA GLU A 86 -9.66 5.04 1.07
C GLU A 86 -10.73 4.44 1.97
N SER A 87 -11.76 3.84 1.37
CA SER A 87 -12.86 3.21 2.09
C SER A 87 -12.39 2.08 3.00
N THR A 88 -11.34 1.37 2.62
CA THR A 88 -10.77 0.28 3.41
C THR A 88 -10.23 0.79 4.75
N PHE A 89 -9.52 1.93 4.77
CA PHE A 89 -9.04 2.51 6.01
C PHE A 89 -10.19 2.87 6.96
N GLY A 90 -11.25 3.47 6.43
CA GLY A 90 -12.45 3.80 7.20
C GLY A 90 -13.16 2.56 7.74
N GLU A 91 -13.23 1.50 6.97
CA GLU A 91 -13.82 0.23 7.37
C GLU A 91 -13.03 -0.43 8.51
N ILE A 92 -11.72 -0.50 8.41
CA ILE A 92 -10.87 -1.04 9.48
C ILE A 92 -11.08 -0.27 10.77
N ARG A 93 -11.08 1.06 10.70
CA ARG A 93 -11.33 1.92 11.85
C ARG A 93 -12.69 1.64 12.48
N ARG A 94 -13.73 1.48 11.66
CA ARG A 94 -15.08 1.16 12.12
C ARG A 94 -15.15 -0.22 12.79
N MET A 95 -14.53 -1.22 12.19
CA MET A 95 -14.48 -2.58 12.73
C MET A 95 -13.84 -2.63 14.13
N ILE A 96 -12.75 -1.90 14.31
CA ILE A 96 -12.07 -1.77 15.61
C ILE A 96 -12.99 -1.07 16.61
N GLY A 97 -13.67 0.01 16.22
CA GLY A 97 -14.61 0.73 17.05
C GLY A 97 -15.81 -0.10 17.50
N GLU A 98 -16.24 -1.04 16.65
CA GLU A 98 -17.34 -1.97 16.94
C GLU A 98 -16.91 -3.24 17.71
N GLY A 99 -15.60 -3.41 17.93
CA GLY A 99 -15.07 -4.57 18.64
C GLY A 99 -15.14 -5.87 17.86
N LYS A 100 -14.99 -5.80 16.54
CA LYS A 100 -14.98 -7.00 15.69
C LYS A 100 -13.82 -7.94 16.06
N PRO A 101 -13.97 -9.26 15.87
CA PRO A 101 -12.89 -10.21 16.17
C PRO A 101 -11.58 -9.86 15.45
N ILE A 102 -10.45 -10.07 16.12
CA ILE A 102 -9.12 -9.76 15.56
C ILE A 102 -8.89 -10.45 14.21
N GLY A 103 -9.36 -11.67 14.03
CA GLY A 103 -9.26 -12.41 12.76
C GLY A 103 -9.93 -11.69 11.60
N GLU A 104 -11.10 -11.06 11.84
CA GLU A 104 -11.80 -10.30 10.81
C GLU A 104 -11.07 -9.00 10.48
N VAL A 105 -10.56 -8.30 11.48
CA VAL A 105 -9.77 -7.09 11.30
C VAL A 105 -8.48 -7.39 10.54
N GLN A 106 -7.77 -8.44 10.92
CA GLN A 106 -6.55 -8.87 10.24
C GLN A 106 -6.81 -9.23 8.77
N ALA A 107 -7.88 -9.96 8.49
CA ALA A 107 -8.26 -10.31 7.13
C ALA A 107 -8.55 -9.07 6.27
N ARG A 108 -9.04 -8.00 6.87
CA ARG A 108 -9.29 -6.75 6.16
C ARG A 108 -8.02 -5.92 5.93
N ILE A 109 -7.06 -6.03 6.84
CA ILE A 109 -5.73 -5.40 6.70
C ILE A 109 -4.93 -6.08 5.58
N ASP A 110 -4.96 -7.38 5.51
CA ASP A 110 -4.24 -8.16 4.50
C ASP A 110 -4.90 -8.02 3.11
#